data_6a1b0e3cbd541051d140dcd70b4cab8a
#
_entry.id   6a1b0e3cbd541051d140dcd70b4cab8a
#
_cell.length_a   1.000
_cell.length_b   1.000
_cell.length_c   1.000
_cell.angle_alpha   90.00
_cell.angle_beta   90.00
_cell.angle_gamma   90.00
#
_symmetry.space_group_name_H-M   'P 1'
#
loop_
_entity.id
_entity.type
_entity.pdbx_description
1 polymer ?
#
loop_
_entity_poly.entity_id
_entity_poly.type
_entity_poly.pdbx_seq_one_letter_code
_entity_poly.pdbx_strand_id
1 'polypeptide(L)'
;NTLVVAIKRFADSLDGNDYEFHPIFDGVRMTLTGSIIDIDFHETDDAYQVLDEIFELGSGYNMFRTNKQIRLFAEDIDEIRSMFKSSHKGATGEIKDGLSKITITVQSDKENTYEVLSIVLSILHNNRIPLYNAFFTQNEIVLILGMDDAAKAYEVIREKLYSHD
;
A
#
# COMPACT_ATOMS: atom_id res chain seq x y z
N ASN A 1 -16.76 14.50 3.78
CA ASN A 1 -17.37 14.89 2.49
C ASN A 1 -16.47 15.78 1.61
N THR A 2 -15.59 16.60 2.19
CA THR A 2 -14.75 17.55 1.42
C THR A 2 -13.64 16.85 0.62
N LEU A 3 -13.01 15.82 1.15
CA LEU A 3 -11.94 15.08 0.49
C LEU A 3 -12.45 14.29 -0.72
N VAL A 4 -13.60 13.61 -0.58
CA VAL A 4 -14.21 12.84 -1.66
C VAL A 4 -14.66 13.77 -2.81
N VAL A 5 -15.13 14.95 -2.51
CA VAL A 5 -15.50 15.97 -3.50
C VAL A 5 -14.28 16.55 -4.20
N ALA A 6 -13.17 16.75 -3.48
CA ALA A 6 -11.91 17.23 -4.07
C ALA A 6 -11.30 16.18 -5.01
N ILE A 7 -11.29 14.91 -4.61
CA ILE A 7 -10.81 13.80 -5.45
C ILE A 7 -11.70 13.66 -6.70
N LYS A 8 -13.02 13.78 -6.57
CA LYS A 8 -13.94 13.69 -7.71
C LYS A 8 -13.75 14.85 -8.68
N ARG A 9 -13.62 16.08 -8.19
CA ARG A 9 -13.38 17.26 -9.04
C ARG A 9 -12.04 17.18 -9.76
N PHE A 10 -11.03 16.61 -9.10
CA PHE A 10 -9.73 16.40 -9.73
C PHE A 10 -9.78 15.31 -10.79
N ALA A 11 -10.46 14.19 -10.54
CA ALA A 11 -10.71 13.15 -11.53
C ALA A 11 -11.48 13.69 -12.75
N ASP A 12 -12.53 14.49 -12.53
CA ASP A 12 -13.32 15.11 -13.61
C ASP A 12 -12.49 16.13 -14.43
N SER A 13 -11.42 16.70 -13.86
CA SER A 13 -10.50 17.61 -14.59
C SER A 13 -9.48 16.87 -15.46
N LEU A 14 -9.29 15.57 -15.25
CA LEU A 14 -8.37 14.72 -16.01
C LEU A 14 -8.99 14.07 -17.26
N ASP A 15 -10.33 14.10 -17.40
CA ASP A 15 -11.06 13.47 -18.51
C ASP A 15 -10.88 14.15 -19.88
N GLY A 16 -9.99 15.12 -20.02
CA GLY A 16 -9.82 15.90 -21.24
C GLY A 16 -8.40 16.08 -21.76
N ASN A 17 -7.39 15.53 -21.11
CA ASN A 17 -6.01 15.74 -21.58
C ASN A 17 -5.36 14.41 -21.99
N ASP A 18 -4.92 14.35 -23.25
CA ASP A 18 -3.83 13.50 -23.71
C ASP A 18 -2.68 13.66 -22.71
N TYR A 19 -2.33 12.59 -21.99
CA TYR A 19 -1.25 12.61 -21.03
C TYR A 19 0.07 12.79 -21.78
N GLU A 20 0.48 14.04 -21.99
CA GLU A 20 1.86 14.37 -22.31
C GLU A 20 2.76 13.76 -21.21
N PHE A 21 3.89 13.21 -21.63
CA PHE A 21 4.94 12.71 -20.76
C PHE A 21 5.26 13.76 -19.68
N HIS A 22 4.82 13.52 -18.47
CA HIS A 22 5.17 14.37 -17.33
C HIS A 22 6.52 13.92 -16.78
N PRO A 23 7.53 14.81 -16.69
CA PRO A 23 8.83 14.51 -16.08
C PRO A 23 8.74 14.09 -14.60
N ILE A 24 7.52 14.08 -14.05
CA ILE A 24 7.13 13.63 -12.74
C ILE A 24 7.48 12.15 -12.45
N PHE A 25 7.57 11.31 -13.50
CA PHE A 25 7.87 9.88 -13.36
C PHE A 25 9.35 9.55 -13.52
N ASP A 26 10.17 10.53 -13.83
CA ASP A 26 11.60 10.33 -13.95
C ASP A 26 12.19 9.94 -12.58
N GLY A 27 12.85 8.76 -12.54
CA GLY A 27 13.44 8.22 -11.32
C GLY A 27 12.45 7.48 -10.39
N VAL A 28 11.18 7.30 -10.78
CA VAL A 28 10.23 6.45 -10.04
C VAL A 28 10.65 4.98 -10.17
N ARG A 29 10.64 4.28 -9.04
CA ARG A 29 10.87 2.84 -8.98
C ARG A 29 9.65 2.13 -8.44
N MET A 30 9.36 0.95 -8.98
CA MET A 30 8.22 0.17 -8.54
C MET A 30 8.62 -1.28 -8.28
N THR A 31 8.15 -1.83 -7.16
CA THR A 31 8.33 -3.24 -6.79
C THR A 31 7.00 -3.88 -6.45
N LEU A 32 6.87 -5.17 -6.75
CA LEU A 32 5.73 -6.00 -6.34
C LEU A 32 6.23 -7.08 -5.38
N THR A 33 5.62 -7.14 -4.20
CA THR A 33 5.86 -8.17 -3.19
C THR A 33 4.58 -8.96 -2.99
N GLY A 34 4.63 -10.27 -3.23
CA GLY A 34 3.53 -11.19 -2.95
C GLY A 34 3.48 -11.61 -1.48
N SER A 35 2.48 -12.43 -1.16
CA SER A 35 2.35 -13.07 0.17
C SER A 35 2.42 -12.07 1.32
N ILE A 36 1.48 -11.12 1.32
CA ILE A 36 1.30 -10.16 2.41
C ILE A 36 0.10 -10.59 3.25
N ILE A 37 0.24 -10.47 4.56
CA ILE A 37 -0.84 -10.62 5.53
C ILE A 37 -1.18 -9.29 6.17
N ASP A 38 -2.47 -9.13 6.48
CA ASP A 38 -3.01 -8.03 7.28
C ASP A 38 -3.39 -8.58 8.64
N ILE A 39 -2.78 -8.06 9.69
CA ILE A 39 -2.99 -8.48 11.07
C ILE A 39 -3.62 -7.34 11.84
N ASP A 40 -4.78 -7.61 12.42
CA ASP A 40 -5.47 -6.69 13.32
C ASP A 40 -5.14 -7.03 14.77
N PHE A 41 -4.67 -6.04 15.52
CA PHE A 41 -4.37 -6.16 16.94
C PHE A 41 -5.32 -5.30 17.75
N HIS A 42 -5.84 -5.86 18.84
CA HIS A 42 -6.37 -5.05 19.93
C HIS A 42 -5.21 -4.40 20.66
N GLU A 43 -5.33 -3.12 20.99
CA GLU A 43 -4.29 -2.40 21.71
C GLU A 43 -4.20 -2.92 23.17
N THR A 44 -3.26 -3.83 23.39
CA THR A 44 -2.93 -4.45 24.69
C THR A 44 -1.42 -4.52 24.87
N ASP A 45 -0.96 -4.73 26.10
CA ASP A 45 0.47 -4.90 26.37
C ASP A 45 1.05 -6.11 25.61
N ASP A 46 0.28 -7.19 25.47
CA ASP A 46 0.69 -8.37 24.72
C ASP A 46 0.87 -8.06 23.22
N ALA A 47 0.02 -7.16 22.65
CA ALA A 47 0.16 -6.74 21.28
C ALA A 47 1.49 -6.01 21.03
N TYR A 48 1.91 -5.16 21.96
CA TYR A 48 3.18 -4.45 21.83
C TYR A 48 4.38 -5.40 21.91
N GLN A 49 4.33 -6.45 22.73
CA GLN A 49 5.40 -7.47 22.78
C GLN A 49 5.53 -8.20 21.43
N VAL A 50 4.41 -8.62 20.83
CA VAL A 50 4.40 -9.26 19.50
C VAL A 50 4.95 -8.32 18.43
N LEU A 51 4.57 -7.05 18.48
CA LEU A 51 5.05 -6.06 17.52
C LEU A 51 6.56 -5.85 17.64
N ASP A 52 7.09 -5.80 18.85
CA ASP A 52 8.54 -5.69 19.10
C ASP A 52 9.29 -6.90 18.51
N GLU A 53 8.78 -8.12 18.71
CA GLU A 53 9.35 -9.33 18.12
C GLU A 53 9.33 -9.29 16.58
N ILE A 54 8.22 -8.81 15.97
CA ILE A 54 8.12 -8.65 14.50
C ILE A 54 9.12 -7.60 14.00
N PHE A 55 9.31 -6.51 14.74
CA PHE A 55 10.25 -5.45 14.37
C PHE A 55 11.70 -5.94 14.41
N GLU A 56 12.04 -6.82 15.35
CA GLU A 56 13.35 -7.44 15.43
C GLU A 56 13.67 -8.37 14.25
N LEU A 57 12.66 -8.96 13.60
CA LEU A 57 12.85 -9.75 12.38
C LEU A 57 13.33 -8.92 11.17
N GLY A 58 13.17 -7.60 11.21
CA GLY A 58 13.64 -6.70 10.17
C GLY A 58 12.93 -6.87 8.81
N SER A 59 11.81 -7.60 8.75
CA SER A 59 11.01 -7.73 7.54
C SER A 59 10.28 -6.42 7.23
N GLY A 60 10.11 -6.13 5.93
CA GLY A 60 9.39 -4.93 5.49
C GLY A 60 7.92 -4.98 5.90
N TYR A 61 7.51 -4.11 6.80
CA TYR A 61 6.13 -4.00 7.28
C TYR A 61 5.61 -2.57 7.15
N ASN A 62 4.30 -2.45 7.09
CA ASN A 62 3.59 -1.18 7.17
C ASN A 62 2.56 -1.26 8.30
N MET A 63 2.53 -0.26 9.16
CA MET A 63 1.67 -0.25 10.32
C MET A 63 0.94 1.08 10.44
N PHE A 64 -0.30 1.04 10.88
CA PHE A 64 -1.01 2.21 11.36
C PHE A 64 -1.81 1.89 12.63
N ARG A 65 -2.05 2.93 13.41
CA ARG A 65 -2.80 2.85 14.66
C ARG A 65 -4.06 3.72 14.57
N THR A 66 -5.15 3.18 15.03
CA THR A 66 -6.41 3.90 15.29
C THR A 66 -6.72 3.85 16.79
N ASN A 67 -7.84 4.42 17.22
CA ASN A 67 -8.17 4.64 18.63
C ASN A 67 -8.13 3.41 19.56
N LYS A 68 -8.09 2.18 19.08
CA LYS A 68 -8.02 0.96 19.90
C LYS A 68 -7.50 -0.25 19.13
N GLN A 69 -7.01 -0.02 17.92
CA GLN A 69 -6.56 -1.08 17.03
C GLN A 69 -5.24 -0.68 16.39
N ILE A 70 -4.37 -1.65 16.25
CA ILE A 70 -3.15 -1.55 15.49
C ILE A 70 -3.29 -2.52 14.32
N ARG A 71 -3.06 -2.03 13.12
CA ARG A 71 -3.05 -2.85 11.91
C ARG A 71 -1.67 -2.93 11.34
N LEU A 72 -1.23 -4.15 11.05
CA LEU A 72 0.08 -4.46 10.54
C LEU A 72 -0.04 -5.22 9.23
N PHE A 73 0.63 -4.73 8.19
CA PHE A 73 0.84 -5.44 6.91
C PHE A 73 2.29 -5.92 6.88
N ALA A 74 2.47 -7.22 6.85
CA ALA A 74 3.79 -7.86 6.88
C ALA A 74 3.87 -9.00 5.86
N GLU A 75 5.07 -9.46 5.56
CA GLU A 75 5.25 -10.66 4.75
C GLU A 75 4.72 -11.90 5.47
N ASP A 76 4.03 -12.75 4.71
CA ASP A 76 3.47 -14.00 5.20
C ASP A 76 4.57 -15.08 5.30
N ILE A 77 5.33 -15.03 6.38
CA ILE A 77 6.39 -15.99 6.68
C ILE A 77 6.05 -16.81 7.92
N ASP A 78 6.62 -18.01 7.99
CA ASP A 78 6.33 -18.96 9.08
C ASP A 78 6.70 -18.39 10.46
N GLU A 79 7.75 -17.60 10.55
CA GLU A 79 8.18 -16.93 11.76
C GLU A 79 7.09 -16.00 12.30
N ILE A 80 6.53 -15.14 11.47
CA ILE A 80 5.44 -14.23 11.83
C ILE A 80 4.21 -15.04 12.22
N ARG A 81 3.82 -16.03 11.43
CA ARG A 81 2.66 -16.87 11.73
C ARG A 81 2.81 -17.65 13.04
N SER A 82 4.02 -18.07 13.40
CA SER A 82 4.29 -18.82 14.63
C SER A 82 4.11 -17.98 15.89
N MET A 83 4.44 -16.69 15.84
CA MET A 83 4.24 -15.74 16.94
C MET A 83 2.77 -15.64 17.35
N PHE A 84 1.85 -15.78 16.41
CA PHE A 84 0.41 -15.74 16.69
C PHE A 84 -0.17 -17.06 17.16
N LYS A 85 0.49 -18.20 16.89
CA LYS A 85 0.00 -19.51 17.29
C LYS A 85 0.28 -19.85 18.77
N SER A 86 1.32 -19.30 19.35
CA SER A 86 1.89 -19.86 20.59
C SER A 86 1.48 -19.14 21.88
N SER A 87 1.13 -17.85 21.89
CA SER A 87 1.02 -17.14 23.18
C SER A 87 0.01 -16.00 23.27
N HIS A 88 -0.50 -15.48 22.16
CA HIS A 88 -1.12 -14.14 22.18
C HIS A 88 -2.59 -14.14 21.76
N LYS A 89 -3.34 -15.16 22.19
CA LYS A 89 -4.77 -15.34 21.82
C LYS A 89 -5.70 -14.18 22.16
N GLY A 90 -5.25 -13.23 22.97
CA GLY A 90 -6.03 -12.04 23.35
C GLY A 90 -5.63 -10.77 22.61
N ALA A 91 -4.46 -10.75 21.97
CA ALA A 91 -3.91 -9.55 21.33
C ALA A 91 -4.34 -9.40 19.87
N THR A 92 -4.51 -10.51 19.14
CA THR A 92 -4.90 -10.52 17.74
C THR A 92 -6.41 -10.62 17.57
N GLY A 93 -6.96 -9.74 16.73
CA GLY A 93 -8.33 -9.86 16.23
C GLY A 93 -8.37 -10.83 15.04
N GLU A 94 -8.22 -10.32 13.83
CA GLU A 94 -8.31 -11.07 12.58
C GLU A 94 -6.97 -11.07 11.84
N ILE A 95 -6.62 -12.19 11.21
CA ILE A 95 -5.51 -12.28 10.25
C ILE A 95 -6.11 -12.57 8.88
N LYS A 96 -5.82 -11.71 7.92
CA LYS A 96 -6.24 -11.87 6.52
C LYS A 96 -5.02 -12.05 5.64
N ASP A 97 -5.02 -13.11 4.85
CA ASP A 97 -4.01 -13.43 3.85
C ASP A 97 -4.50 -13.18 2.41
N GLY A 98 -3.73 -13.61 1.44
CA GLY A 98 -4.06 -13.45 0.02
C GLY A 98 -3.89 -12.01 -0.49
N LEU A 99 -3.02 -11.24 0.14
CA LEU A 99 -2.70 -9.88 -0.24
C LEU A 99 -1.32 -9.78 -0.91
N SER A 100 -1.12 -8.70 -1.64
CA SER A 100 0.16 -8.31 -2.23
C SER A 100 0.39 -6.81 -2.05
N LYS A 101 1.66 -6.41 -2.10
CA LYS A 101 2.11 -5.04 -1.91
C LYS A 101 2.80 -4.53 -3.17
N ILE A 102 2.37 -3.38 -3.69
CA ILE A 102 3.10 -2.60 -4.67
C ILE A 102 3.70 -1.40 -3.96
N THR A 103 5.01 -1.26 -4.03
CA THR A 103 5.73 -0.11 -3.49
C THR A 103 6.25 0.73 -4.64
N ILE A 104 5.92 2.02 -4.64
CA ILE A 104 6.35 3.01 -5.62
C ILE A 104 7.20 4.02 -4.88
N THR A 105 8.49 4.07 -5.21
CA THR A 105 9.44 5.02 -4.62
C THR A 105 9.63 6.19 -5.57
N VAL A 106 9.42 7.41 -5.07
CA VAL A 106 9.55 8.68 -5.79
C VAL A 106 10.81 9.38 -5.32
N GLN A 107 11.59 9.98 -6.22
CA GLN A 107 12.78 10.73 -5.81
C GLN A 107 12.39 11.99 -5.03
N SER A 108 13.05 12.22 -3.89
CA SER A 108 12.69 13.24 -2.89
C SER A 108 12.91 14.70 -3.32
N ASP A 109 13.65 14.95 -4.37
CA ASP A 109 13.91 16.28 -4.92
C ASP A 109 12.78 16.82 -5.81
N LYS A 110 11.79 15.97 -6.10
CA LYS A 110 10.59 16.33 -6.87
C LYS A 110 9.39 16.26 -5.95
N GLU A 111 8.78 17.39 -5.65
CA GLU A 111 7.62 17.56 -4.73
C GLU A 111 6.32 16.88 -5.20
N ASN A 112 6.39 15.69 -5.83
CA ASN A 112 5.30 15.17 -6.66
C ASN A 112 4.74 13.83 -6.24
N THR A 113 4.99 13.36 -5.00
CA THR A 113 4.40 12.08 -4.52
C THR A 113 2.87 12.09 -4.57
N TYR A 114 2.24 13.22 -4.25
CA TYR A 114 0.78 13.36 -4.34
C TYR A 114 0.24 13.28 -5.76
N GLU A 115 0.98 13.82 -6.72
CA GLU A 115 0.60 13.77 -8.13
C GLU A 115 0.76 12.36 -8.68
N VAL A 116 1.88 11.69 -8.39
CA VAL A 116 2.08 10.26 -8.68
C VAL A 116 0.97 9.41 -8.07
N LEU A 117 0.63 9.64 -6.79
CA LEU A 117 -0.46 8.93 -6.11
C LEU A 117 -1.80 9.14 -6.81
N SER A 118 -2.13 10.37 -7.21
CA SER A 118 -3.38 10.70 -7.89
C SER A 118 -3.50 9.98 -9.23
N ILE A 119 -2.42 9.95 -10.01
CA ILE A 119 -2.37 9.25 -11.29
C ILE A 119 -2.51 7.75 -11.09
N VAL A 120 -1.77 7.17 -10.14
CA VAL A 120 -1.83 5.74 -9.82
C VAL A 120 -3.25 5.33 -9.40
N LEU A 121 -3.89 6.10 -8.52
CA LEU A 121 -5.28 5.83 -8.11
C LEU A 121 -6.26 5.93 -9.27
N SER A 122 -6.07 6.87 -10.20
CA SER A 122 -6.87 6.99 -11.43
C SER A 122 -6.67 5.78 -12.34
N ILE A 123 -5.44 5.30 -12.49
CA ILE A 123 -5.14 4.08 -13.28
C ILE A 123 -5.88 2.87 -12.69
N LEU A 124 -5.79 2.66 -11.37
CA LEU A 124 -6.49 1.56 -10.71
C LEU A 124 -7.99 1.65 -10.89
N HIS A 125 -8.56 2.84 -10.70
CA HIS A 125 -10.00 3.08 -10.86
C HIS A 125 -10.47 2.78 -12.29
N ASN A 126 -9.79 3.31 -13.30
CA ASN A 126 -10.15 3.15 -14.72
C ASN A 126 -10.03 1.68 -15.18
N ASN A 127 -9.13 0.91 -14.57
CA ASN A 127 -8.97 -0.52 -14.83
C ASN A 127 -9.84 -1.41 -13.93
N ARG A 128 -10.68 -0.81 -13.06
CA ARG A 128 -11.55 -1.51 -12.10
C ARG A 128 -10.79 -2.46 -11.18
N ILE A 129 -9.62 -2.04 -10.73
CA ILE A 129 -8.78 -2.79 -9.82
C ILE A 129 -9.09 -2.32 -8.40
N PRO A 130 -9.60 -3.19 -7.52
CA PRO A 130 -9.93 -2.81 -6.16
C PRO A 130 -8.66 -2.61 -5.32
N LEU A 131 -8.61 -1.50 -4.59
CA LEU A 131 -7.55 -1.22 -3.63
C LEU A 131 -8.01 -1.66 -2.23
N TYR A 132 -7.19 -2.48 -1.57
CA TYR A 132 -7.46 -2.91 -0.21
C TYR A 132 -7.04 -1.88 0.83
N ASN A 133 -5.81 -1.36 0.70
CA ASN A 133 -5.29 -0.27 1.53
C ASN A 133 -4.20 0.51 0.79
N ALA A 134 -3.89 1.71 1.27
CA ALA A 134 -2.78 2.52 0.75
C ALA A 134 -2.13 3.32 1.87
N PHE A 135 -0.80 3.41 1.81
CA PHE A 135 0.01 4.26 2.65
C PHE A 135 0.87 5.15 1.75
N PHE A 136 1.16 6.34 2.21
CA PHE A 136 2.10 7.18 1.51
C PHE A 136 2.88 8.06 2.48
N THR A 137 4.13 8.30 2.15
CA THR A 137 5.05 9.22 2.80
C THR A 137 5.51 10.25 1.78
N GLN A 138 6.48 11.06 2.14
CA GLN A 138 7.05 12.03 1.20
C GLN A 138 7.64 11.38 -0.06
N ASN A 139 8.19 10.17 0.06
CA ASN A 139 8.97 9.53 -1.01
C ASN A 139 8.45 8.16 -1.42
N GLU A 140 7.39 7.67 -0.80
CA GLU A 140 6.94 6.31 -1.00
C GLU A 140 5.42 6.21 -1.00
N ILE A 141 4.89 5.45 -1.95
CA ILE A 141 3.50 5.04 -2.03
C ILE A 141 3.47 3.52 -1.91
N VAL A 142 2.70 3.01 -0.97
CA VAL A 142 2.49 1.58 -0.76
C VAL A 142 1.02 1.28 -1.00
N LEU A 143 0.76 0.39 -1.96
CA LEU A 143 -0.58 -0.08 -2.30
C LEU A 143 -0.71 -1.53 -1.86
N ILE A 144 -1.76 -1.84 -1.11
CA ILE A 144 -2.13 -3.21 -0.75
C ILE A 144 -3.34 -3.62 -1.58
N LEU A 145 -3.23 -4.74 -2.27
CA LEU A 145 -4.25 -5.28 -3.17
C LEU A 145 -4.47 -6.76 -2.90
N GLY A 146 -5.58 -7.30 -3.39
CA GLY A 146 -5.74 -8.75 -3.48
C GLY A 146 -4.66 -9.36 -4.38
N MET A 147 -4.18 -10.55 -4.04
CA MET A 147 -3.12 -11.24 -4.78
C MET A 147 -3.49 -11.45 -6.25
N ASP A 148 -4.76 -11.73 -6.54
CA ASP A 148 -5.26 -11.97 -7.90
C ASP A 148 -5.23 -10.69 -8.77
N ASP A 149 -5.34 -9.52 -8.17
CA ASP A 149 -5.36 -8.22 -8.86
C ASP A 149 -3.97 -7.58 -8.97
N ALA A 150 -3.03 -7.99 -8.14
CA ALA A 150 -1.75 -7.30 -7.97
C ALA A 150 -0.86 -7.32 -9.23
N ALA A 151 -0.81 -8.44 -9.95
CA ALA A 151 -0.03 -8.54 -11.19
C ALA A 151 -0.58 -7.61 -12.27
N LYS A 152 -1.91 -7.57 -12.45
CA LYS A 152 -2.57 -6.66 -13.38
C LYS A 152 -2.36 -5.19 -12.98
N ALA A 153 -2.49 -4.89 -11.67
CA ALA A 153 -2.24 -3.54 -11.15
C ALA A 153 -0.81 -3.08 -11.46
N TYR A 154 0.17 -3.94 -11.17
CA TYR A 154 1.57 -3.66 -11.45
C TYR A 154 1.80 -3.37 -12.93
N GLU A 155 1.24 -4.17 -13.83
CA GLU A 155 1.41 -4.04 -15.27
C GLU A 155 0.82 -2.72 -15.80
N VAL A 156 -0.44 -2.40 -15.47
CA VAL A 156 -1.09 -1.17 -15.97
C VAL A 156 -0.46 0.10 -15.40
N ILE A 157 0.02 0.07 -14.15
CA ILE A 157 0.76 1.19 -13.57
C ILE A 157 2.10 1.33 -14.29
N ARG A 158 2.85 0.22 -14.46
CA ARG A 158 4.15 0.21 -15.14
C ARG A 158 4.05 0.75 -16.56
N GLU A 159 3.06 0.33 -17.34
CA GLU A 159 2.85 0.81 -18.69
C GLU A 159 2.69 2.34 -18.73
N LYS A 160 1.92 2.90 -17.79
CA LYS A 160 1.71 4.35 -17.73
C LYS A 160 2.90 5.14 -17.19
N LEU A 161 3.65 4.55 -16.24
CA LEU A 161 4.82 5.21 -15.65
C LEU A 161 6.05 5.19 -16.58
N TYR A 162 6.17 4.18 -17.45
CA TYR A 162 7.36 3.95 -18.28
C TYR A 162 7.07 3.94 -19.78
N SER A 163 5.84 4.21 -20.24
CA SER A 163 5.59 4.36 -21.66
C SER A 163 6.26 5.64 -22.16
N HIS A 164 7.32 5.42 -22.92
CA HIS A 164 7.94 6.44 -23.78
C HIS A 164 7.28 6.30 -25.15
N ASP A 165 6.32 7.15 -25.48
CA ASP A 165 5.87 7.39 -26.86
C ASP A 165 6.26 8.80 -27.29
#